data_df9938d1c1313335a07144ea9b6e9005
#
_entry.id   df9938d1c1313335a07144ea9b6e9005
#
_cell.length_a   1.000
_cell.length_b   1.000
_cell.length_c   1.000
_cell.angle_alpha   90.00
_cell.angle_beta   90.00
_cell.angle_gamma   90.00
#
_symmetry.space_group_name_H-M   'P 1'
#
loop_
_entity.id
_entity.type
_entity.pdbx_description
1 polymer ?
#
loop_
_entity_poly.entity_id
_entity_poly.type
_entity_poly.pdbx_seq_one_letter_code
_entity_poly.pdbx_strand_id
1 'polypeptide(L)'
;NALQEQGKQIIMSSDRLPKEIKNLSSRLESRFISGLSVEVQQPDYETRVAILQNIANERRALIPNEVLEYIATSINSNVRELEGVINGIMARANLLRLPYTLELAQEELINKIKKQQSKITAEKIINPIISSLQNETIKPNTKDIPIISVPVPTAFPYFGISSSFTFRL
;
A
#
# COMPACT_ATOMS: atom_id res chain seq x y z
N ASN A 1 5.69 -31.97 7.19
CA ASN A 1 6.39 -33.21 7.49
C ASN A 1 6.04 -34.29 6.47
N ALA A 2 4.75 -34.65 6.31
CA ALA A 2 4.34 -35.75 5.44
C ALA A 2 4.82 -35.63 3.97
N LEU A 3 4.79 -34.43 3.38
CA LEU A 3 5.28 -34.22 2.02
C LEU A 3 6.78 -34.37 1.89
N GLN A 4 7.54 -33.93 2.90
CA GLN A 4 8.98 -34.05 2.90
C GLN A 4 9.43 -35.53 3.10
N GLU A 5 8.73 -36.27 3.95
CA GLU A 5 8.96 -37.72 4.16
C GLU A 5 8.66 -38.52 2.89
N GLN A 6 7.76 -38.05 2.06
CA GLN A 6 7.44 -38.62 0.74
C GLN A 6 8.38 -38.14 -0.37
N GLY A 7 9.42 -37.35 -0.07
CA GLY A 7 10.36 -36.82 -1.06
C GLY A 7 9.71 -35.81 -2.05
N LYS A 8 8.59 -35.19 -1.69
CA LYS A 8 7.92 -34.22 -2.55
C LYS A 8 8.60 -32.86 -2.45
N GLN A 9 8.68 -32.16 -3.59
CA GLN A 9 9.16 -30.80 -3.63
C GLN A 9 8.12 -29.86 -3.03
N ILE A 10 8.58 -28.96 -2.16
CA ILE A 10 7.73 -27.95 -1.51
C ILE A 10 8.26 -26.58 -1.92
N ILE A 11 7.40 -25.74 -2.49
CA ILE A 11 7.70 -24.35 -2.83
C ILE A 11 6.75 -23.48 -2.02
N MET A 12 7.30 -22.48 -1.35
CA MET A 12 6.54 -21.53 -0.54
C MET A 12 6.95 -20.10 -0.89
N SER A 13 6.02 -19.19 -0.82
CA SER A 13 6.27 -17.75 -0.93
C SER A 13 5.77 -17.02 0.32
N SER A 14 6.49 -15.99 0.72
CA SER A 14 6.14 -15.15 1.87
C SER A 14 6.58 -13.73 1.61
N ASP A 15 5.91 -12.76 2.23
CA ASP A 15 6.30 -11.34 2.25
C ASP A 15 7.32 -11.03 3.37
N ARG A 16 7.71 -12.06 4.15
CA ARG A 16 8.61 -11.93 5.31
C ARG A 16 9.60 -13.08 5.35
N LEU A 17 10.76 -12.80 5.91
CA LEU A 17 11.73 -13.85 6.21
C LEU A 17 11.18 -14.82 7.28
N PRO A 18 11.60 -16.10 7.29
CA PRO A 18 11.12 -17.07 8.27
C PRO A 18 11.24 -16.62 9.73
N LYS A 19 12.31 -15.89 10.06
CA LYS A 19 12.57 -15.31 11.39
C LYS A 19 11.58 -14.20 11.80
N GLU A 20 10.95 -13.56 10.83
CA GLU A 20 10.04 -12.44 11.06
C GLU A 20 8.57 -12.88 11.15
N ILE A 21 8.30 -14.14 10.83
CA ILE A 21 6.95 -14.71 10.89
C ILE A 21 6.56 -14.94 12.34
N LYS A 22 5.63 -14.15 12.86
CA LYS A 22 5.13 -14.29 14.23
C LYS A 22 4.46 -15.67 14.42
N ASN A 23 4.72 -16.29 15.56
CA ASN A 23 4.13 -17.59 15.94
C ASN A 23 4.56 -18.79 15.05
N LEU A 24 5.63 -18.66 14.29
CA LEU A 24 6.22 -19.79 13.60
C LEU A 24 6.94 -20.68 14.61
N SER A 25 6.68 -21.99 14.59
CA SER A 25 7.43 -22.91 15.48
C SER A 25 8.89 -22.95 15.08
N SER A 26 9.80 -23.05 16.06
CA SER A 26 11.25 -23.14 15.83
C SER A 26 11.64 -24.29 14.91
N ARG A 27 10.88 -25.38 14.95
CA ARG A 27 11.07 -26.55 14.06
C ARG A 27 10.77 -26.21 12.60
N LEU A 28 9.72 -25.44 12.31
CA LEU A 28 9.38 -24.98 10.95
C LEU A 28 10.35 -23.91 10.47
N GLU A 29 10.71 -22.98 11.34
CA GLU A 29 11.70 -21.95 11.04
C GLU A 29 13.05 -22.58 10.61
N SER A 30 13.56 -23.51 11.39
CA SER A 30 14.79 -24.25 11.07
C SER A 30 14.72 -24.95 9.71
N ARG A 31 13.59 -25.57 9.37
CA ARG A 31 13.38 -26.25 8.09
C ARG A 31 13.31 -25.27 6.90
N PHE A 32 12.71 -24.10 7.09
CA PHE A 32 12.68 -23.06 6.04
C PHE A 32 14.06 -22.48 5.79
N ILE A 33 14.85 -22.29 6.86
CA ILE A 33 16.23 -21.81 6.74
C ILE A 33 17.17 -22.86 6.12
N SER A 34 16.92 -24.15 6.37
CA SER A 34 17.74 -25.24 5.79
C SER A 34 17.46 -25.47 4.30
N GLY A 35 16.37 -24.96 3.76
CA GLY A 35 16.03 -24.99 2.34
C GLY A 35 16.71 -23.87 1.55
N LEU A 36 16.45 -23.83 0.23
CA LEU A 36 16.86 -22.73 -0.62
C LEU A 36 15.91 -21.54 -0.41
N SER A 37 16.39 -20.49 0.20
CA SER A 37 15.68 -19.21 0.31
C SER A 37 16.21 -18.23 -0.74
N VAL A 38 15.31 -17.69 -1.57
CA VAL A 38 15.64 -16.69 -2.59
C VAL A 38 14.79 -15.47 -2.35
N GLU A 39 15.44 -14.32 -2.27
CA GLU A 39 14.76 -13.04 -2.20
C GLU A 39 14.46 -12.53 -3.61
N VAL A 40 13.20 -12.20 -3.87
CA VAL A 40 12.77 -11.57 -5.12
C VAL A 40 12.83 -10.06 -4.92
N GLN A 41 13.84 -9.44 -5.50
CA GLN A 41 14.04 -7.99 -5.43
C GLN A 41 13.13 -7.24 -6.42
N GLN A 42 13.04 -5.93 -6.22
CA GLN A 42 12.34 -5.07 -7.17
C GLN A 42 13.05 -5.08 -8.52
N PRO A 43 12.29 -5.06 -9.64
CA PRO A 43 12.88 -5.07 -10.97
C PRO A 43 13.64 -3.77 -11.24
N ASP A 44 14.79 -3.88 -11.91
CA ASP A 44 15.50 -2.73 -12.47
C ASP A 44 14.74 -2.11 -13.64
N TYR A 45 15.27 -1.02 -14.20
CA TYR A 45 14.59 -0.30 -15.28
C TYR A 45 14.36 -1.18 -16.51
N GLU A 46 15.36 -1.94 -16.93
CA GLU A 46 15.31 -2.79 -18.12
C GLU A 46 14.28 -3.92 -17.93
N THR A 47 14.28 -4.54 -16.77
CA THR A 47 13.28 -5.56 -16.41
C THR A 47 11.85 -4.96 -16.37
N ARG A 48 11.67 -3.73 -15.87
CA ARG A 48 10.37 -3.06 -15.90
C ARG A 48 9.86 -2.81 -17.31
N VAL A 49 10.74 -2.35 -18.20
CA VAL A 49 10.40 -2.17 -19.64
C VAL A 49 10.01 -3.51 -20.26
N ALA A 50 10.78 -4.56 -20.02
CA ALA A 50 10.48 -5.91 -20.52
C ALA A 50 9.14 -6.45 -20.01
N ILE A 51 8.83 -6.25 -18.74
CA ILE A 51 7.53 -6.61 -18.16
C ILE A 51 6.39 -5.88 -18.87
N LEU A 52 6.52 -4.57 -19.07
CA LEU A 52 5.50 -3.77 -19.75
C LEU A 52 5.31 -4.20 -21.21
N GLN A 53 6.40 -4.51 -21.92
CA GLN A 53 6.35 -5.05 -23.29
C GLN A 53 5.62 -6.40 -23.33
N ASN A 54 5.90 -7.30 -22.38
CA ASN A 54 5.22 -8.59 -22.30
C ASN A 54 3.73 -8.42 -22.08
N ILE A 55 3.32 -7.53 -21.15
CA ILE A 55 1.90 -7.25 -20.89
C ILE A 55 1.22 -6.67 -22.14
N ALA A 56 1.87 -5.74 -22.84
CA ALA A 56 1.33 -5.17 -24.07
C ALA A 56 1.14 -6.24 -25.15
N ASN A 57 2.13 -7.12 -25.33
CA ASN A 57 2.11 -8.21 -26.32
C ASN A 57 1.02 -9.25 -26.00
N GLU A 58 0.91 -9.69 -24.75
CA GLU A 58 -0.14 -10.64 -24.30
C GLU A 58 -1.55 -10.10 -24.60
N ARG A 59 -1.73 -8.80 -24.45
CA ARG A 59 -3.01 -8.12 -24.69
C ARG A 59 -3.17 -7.63 -26.13
N ARG A 60 -2.19 -7.89 -27.00
CA ARG A 60 -2.17 -7.43 -28.39
C ARG A 60 -2.36 -5.91 -28.52
N ALA A 61 -1.86 -5.15 -27.56
CA ALA A 61 -1.91 -3.71 -27.54
C ALA A 61 -0.65 -3.14 -28.20
N LEU A 62 -0.83 -2.38 -29.28
CA LEU A 62 0.27 -1.73 -30.00
C LEU A 62 0.67 -0.43 -29.28
N ILE A 63 1.33 -0.56 -28.14
CA ILE A 63 1.79 0.58 -27.35
C ILE A 63 3.21 0.96 -27.82
N PRO A 64 3.47 2.23 -28.18
CA PRO A 64 4.81 2.68 -28.55
C PRO A 64 5.82 2.48 -27.41
N ASN A 65 7.07 2.13 -27.77
CA ASN A 65 8.13 1.91 -26.77
C ASN A 65 8.36 3.15 -25.88
N GLU A 66 8.28 4.35 -26.45
CA GLU A 66 8.39 5.61 -25.71
C GLU A 66 7.41 5.69 -24.53
N VAL A 67 6.17 5.22 -24.72
CA VAL A 67 5.15 5.19 -23.67
C VAL A 67 5.51 4.16 -22.58
N LEU A 68 6.00 2.98 -22.97
CA LEU A 68 6.44 1.93 -22.05
C LEU A 68 7.64 2.38 -21.20
N GLU A 69 8.62 3.00 -21.85
CA GLU A 69 9.81 3.56 -21.19
C GLU A 69 9.45 4.69 -20.21
N TYR A 70 8.51 5.55 -20.60
CA TYR A 70 8.00 6.59 -19.71
C TYR A 70 7.33 6.00 -18.47
N ILE A 71 6.49 4.97 -18.61
CA ILE A 71 5.86 4.28 -17.49
C ILE A 71 6.93 3.63 -16.60
N ALA A 72 7.91 2.92 -17.20
CA ALA A 72 8.99 2.25 -16.48
C ALA A 72 9.88 3.22 -15.69
N THR A 73 10.08 4.44 -16.19
CA THR A 73 10.83 5.50 -15.51
C THR A 73 10.02 6.11 -14.35
N SER A 74 8.73 6.31 -14.58
CA SER A 74 7.85 6.99 -13.61
C SER A 74 7.46 6.09 -12.43
N ILE A 75 7.49 4.77 -12.60
CA ILE A 75 7.08 3.80 -11.58
C ILE A 75 8.26 2.88 -11.25
N ASN A 76 8.77 3.02 -10.02
CA ASN A 76 9.88 2.23 -9.51
C ASN A 76 9.52 1.38 -8.27
N SER A 77 8.25 1.37 -7.88
CA SER A 77 7.82 0.78 -6.61
C SER A 77 7.63 -0.73 -6.67
N ASN A 78 6.78 -1.23 -7.56
CA ASN A 78 6.49 -2.66 -7.68
C ASN A 78 5.77 -3.00 -8.99
N VAL A 79 5.82 -4.29 -9.37
CA VAL A 79 5.23 -4.80 -10.62
C VAL A 79 3.71 -4.61 -10.67
N ARG A 80 3.00 -4.77 -9.53
CA ARG A 80 1.54 -4.56 -9.47
C ARG A 80 1.14 -3.13 -9.83
N GLU A 81 1.99 -2.18 -9.49
CA GLU A 81 1.75 -0.78 -9.83
C GLU A 81 1.97 -0.52 -11.32
N LEU A 82 3.01 -1.12 -11.91
CA LEU A 82 3.25 -1.11 -13.36
C LEU A 82 2.06 -1.69 -14.11
N GLU A 83 1.61 -2.90 -13.72
CA GLU A 83 0.43 -3.55 -14.31
C GLU A 83 -0.83 -2.69 -14.16
N GLY A 84 -1.02 -2.09 -13.00
CA GLY A 84 -2.18 -1.23 -12.75
C GLY A 84 -2.21 0.00 -13.65
N VAL A 85 -1.06 0.60 -13.96
CA VAL A 85 -0.97 1.77 -14.85
C VAL A 85 -1.17 1.38 -16.31
N ILE A 86 -0.46 0.37 -16.80
CA ILE A 86 -0.62 -0.05 -18.20
C ILE A 86 -2.05 -0.53 -18.48
N ASN A 87 -2.69 -1.23 -17.54
CA ASN A 87 -4.09 -1.62 -17.64
C ASN A 87 -5.04 -0.42 -17.66
N GLY A 88 -4.77 0.61 -16.84
CA GLY A 88 -5.53 1.86 -16.84
C GLY A 88 -5.44 2.59 -18.17
N ILE A 89 -4.23 2.71 -18.73
CA ILE A 89 -3.99 3.33 -20.03
C ILE A 89 -4.73 2.57 -21.14
N MET A 90 -4.63 1.23 -21.16
CA MET A 90 -5.31 0.41 -22.17
C MET A 90 -6.83 0.51 -22.05
N ALA A 91 -7.37 0.48 -20.84
CA ALA A 91 -8.81 0.62 -20.62
C ALA A 91 -9.32 1.98 -21.09
N ARG A 92 -8.58 3.05 -20.78
CA ARG A 92 -8.95 4.41 -21.15
C ARG A 92 -8.84 4.64 -22.66
N ALA A 93 -7.76 4.18 -23.30
CA ALA A 93 -7.58 4.24 -24.74
C ALA A 93 -8.72 3.53 -25.47
N ASN A 94 -9.08 2.32 -25.03
CA ASN A 94 -10.17 1.55 -25.61
C ASN A 94 -11.56 2.22 -25.42
N LEU A 95 -11.83 2.74 -24.21
CA LEU A 95 -13.10 3.40 -23.91
C LEU A 95 -13.28 4.68 -24.73
N LEU A 96 -12.24 5.47 -24.87
CA LEU A 96 -12.29 6.75 -25.57
C LEU A 96 -11.92 6.63 -27.07
N ARG A 97 -11.54 5.43 -27.51
CA ARG A 97 -11.05 5.16 -28.87
C ARG A 97 -9.86 6.04 -29.26
N LEU A 98 -8.97 6.27 -28.30
CA LEU A 98 -7.75 7.07 -28.49
C LEU A 98 -6.55 6.17 -28.78
N PRO A 99 -5.57 6.65 -29.54
CA PRO A 99 -4.29 5.97 -29.69
C PRO A 99 -3.51 5.98 -28.34
N TYR A 100 -2.57 5.05 -28.19
CA TYR A 100 -1.65 5.03 -27.06
C TYR A 100 -0.59 6.10 -27.20
N THR A 101 -0.81 7.26 -26.57
CA THR A 101 0.11 8.39 -26.63
C THR A 101 0.77 8.65 -25.28
N LEU A 102 1.84 9.43 -25.29
CA LEU A 102 2.56 9.83 -24.09
C LEU A 102 1.68 10.69 -23.17
N GLU A 103 0.86 11.57 -23.76
CA GLU A 103 -0.07 12.43 -23.02
C GLU A 103 -1.09 11.59 -22.23
N LEU A 104 -1.63 10.53 -22.85
CA LEU A 104 -2.57 9.62 -22.19
C LEU A 104 -1.91 8.92 -21.01
N ALA A 105 -0.64 8.53 -21.13
CA ALA A 105 0.12 7.92 -20.05
C ALA A 105 0.38 8.92 -18.91
N GLN A 106 0.72 10.15 -19.23
CA GLN A 106 0.93 11.22 -18.24
C GLN A 106 -0.34 11.52 -17.44
N GLU A 107 -1.48 11.65 -18.11
CA GLU A 107 -2.76 11.87 -17.46
C GLU A 107 -3.15 10.72 -16.52
N GLU A 108 -2.94 9.46 -16.93
CA GLU A 108 -3.26 8.31 -16.11
C GLU A 108 -2.37 8.26 -14.85
N LEU A 109 -1.09 8.56 -14.98
CA LEU A 109 -0.16 8.66 -13.84
C LEU A 109 -0.56 9.76 -12.87
N ILE A 110 -0.90 10.96 -13.36
CA ILE A 110 -1.36 12.07 -12.53
C ILE A 110 -2.65 11.68 -11.77
N ASN A 111 -3.59 11.04 -12.45
CA ASN A 111 -4.85 10.61 -11.83
C ASN A 111 -4.61 9.56 -10.74
N LYS A 112 -3.65 8.66 -10.94
CA LYS A 112 -3.27 7.65 -9.96
C LYS A 112 -2.63 8.27 -8.72
N ILE A 113 -1.73 9.23 -8.90
CA ILE A 113 -1.10 9.98 -7.81
C ILE A 113 -2.17 10.75 -7.01
N LYS A 114 -3.10 11.43 -7.67
CA LYS A 114 -4.21 12.14 -7.00
C LYS A 114 -5.09 11.19 -6.19
N LYS A 115 -5.41 10.00 -6.71
CA LYS A 115 -6.18 8.98 -5.99
C LYS A 115 -5.43 8.43 -4.77
N GLN A 116 -4.11 8.33 -4.82
CA GLN A 116 -3.31 7.93 -3.67
C GLN A 116 -3.26 9.01 -2.59
N GLN A 117 -3.15 10.27 -3.00
CA GLN A 117 -3.17 11.42 -2.09
C GLN A 117 -4.53 11.65 -1.43
N SER A 118 -5.64 11.39 -2.14
CA SER A 118 -6.99 11.49 -1.56
C SER A 118 -7.31 10.41 -0.51
N LYS A 119 -6.50 9.37 -0.40
CA LYS A 119 -6.53 8.39 0.70
C LYS A 119 -5.69 8.84 1.91
N ILE A 120 -5.58 10.14 2.17
CA ILE A 120 -5.05 10.64 3.44
C ILE A 120 -6.11 10.34 4.49
N THR A 121 -5.95 9.23 5.18
CA THR A 121 -6.79 8.85 6.31
C THR A 121 -6.53 9.82 7.46
N ALA A 122 -7.55 10.14 8.25
CA ALA A 122 -7.43 10.98 9.44
C ALA A 122 -6.25 10.58 10.34
N GLU A 123 -5.91 9.30 10.38
CA GLU A 123 -4.75 8.76 11.10
C GLU A 123 -3.40 9.33 10.64
N LYS A 124 -3.20 9.61 9.35
CA LYS A 124 -1.96 10.23 8.85
C LYS A 124 -1.82 11.70 9.25
N ILE A 125 -2.91 12.36 9.57
CA ILE A 125 -2.93 13.74 10.06
C ILE A 125 -2.79 13.73 11.58
N ILE A 126 -3.45 12.82 12.27
CA ILE A 126 -3.51 12.75 13.73
C ILE A 126 -2.20 12.22 14.33
N ASN A 127 -1.56 11.20 13.73
CA ASN A 127 -0.34 10.59 14.28
C ASN A 127 0.85 11.56 14.40
N PRO A 128 1.16 12.43 13.41
CA PRO A 128 2.21 13.45 13.58
C PRO A 128 1.88 14.48 14.67
N ILE A 129 0.60 14.83 14.84
CA ILE A 129 0.15 15.77 15.88
C ILE A 129 0.29 15.14 17.26
N ILE A 130 -0.13 13.88 17.40
CA ILE A 130 0.05 13.14 18.67
C ILE A 130 1.54 12.98 19.01
N SER A 131 2.39 12.68 18.02
CA SER A 131 3.84 12.53 18.23
C SER A 131 4.51 13.84 18.62
N SER A 132 4.08 14.98 18.06
CA SER A 132 4.60 16.29 18.44
C SER A 132 4.13 16.71 19.85
N LEU A 133 2.89 16.38 20.22
CA LEU A 133 2.37 16.64 21.57
C LEU A 133 3.03 15.74 22.64
N GLN A 134 3.44 14.52 22.29
CA GLN A 134 4.15 13.62 23.19
C GLN A 134 5.62 14.01 23.43
N ASN A 135 6.23 14.72 22.48
CA ASN A 135 7.61 15.20 22.59
C ASN A 135 7.76 16.54 23.33
N GLU A 136 6.67 17.28 23.50
CA GLU A 136 6.64 18.43 24.40
C GLU A 136 6.34 17.91 25.80
N THR A 137 7.37 17.79 26.62
CA THR A 137 7.25 17.54 28.06
C THR A 137 6.60 18.77 28.73
N ILE A 138 5.29 18.89 28.61
CA ILE A 138 4.51 19.88 29.36
C ILE A 138 4.49 19.38 30.81
N LYS A 139 5.32 19.96 31.67
CA LYS A 139 5.14 19.84 33.12
C LYS A 139 3.75 20.41 33.43
N PRO A 140 2.80 19.65 33.97
CA PRO A 140 1.48 20.17 34.25
C PRO A 140 1.58 21.20 35.38
N ASN A 141 1.42 22.46 35.03
CA ASN A 141 1.11 23.50 36.00
C ASN A 141 -0.37 23.39 36.34
N THR A 142 -0.69 22.74 37.43
CA THR A 142 -2.02 22.32 37.86
C THR A 142 -2.98 23.46 38.24
N LYS A 143 -2.75 24.70 37.85
CA LYS A 143 -3.58 25.84 38.31
C LYS A 143 -4.49 26.47 37.27
N ASP A 144 -4.32 26.20 35.97
CA ASP A 144 -5.11 26.88 34.95
C ASP A 144 -5.53 25.93 33.83
N ILE A 145 -6.41 24.96 34.11
CA ILE A 145 -7.05 24.16 33.07
C ILE A 145 -8.43 24.77 32.79
N PRO A 146 -8.68 25.42 31.64
CA PRO A 146 -10.01 25.84 31.27
C PRO A 146 -10.87 24.62 30.96
N ILE A 147 -12.01 24.51 31.59
CA ILE A 147 -13.03 23.49 31.31
C ILE A 147 -13.68 23.86 29.97
N ILE A 148 -13.27 23.17 28.90
CA ILE A 148 -13.95 23.32 27.60
C ILE A 148 -15.10 22.31 27.58
N SER A 149 -16.33 22.82 27.78
CA SER A 149 -17.54 22.05 27.54
C SER A 149 -17.82 21.99 26.03
N VAL A 150 -17.65 20.82 25.43
CA VAL A 150 -18.05 20.58 24.04
C VAL A 150 -19.52 20.19 24.04
N PRO A 151 -20.43 20.93 23.35
CA PRO A 151 -21.82 20.53 23.24
C PRO A 151 -21.91 19.25 22.39
N VAL A 152 -22.50 18.21 22.95
CA VAL A 152 -22.81 16.96 22.23
C VAL A 152 -23.97 17.25 21.27
N PRO A 153 -23.85 16.97 19.96
CA PRO A 153 -24.98 17.13 19.05
C PRO A 153 -26.09 16.15 19.39
N THR A 154 -27.25 16.69 19.71
CA THR A 154 -28.51 15.95 19.96
C THR A 154 -29.10 15.46 18.63
N ALA A 155 -28.58 14.37 18.08
CA ALA A 155 -29.20 13.68 16.95
C ALA A 155 -28.89 12.19 16.95
N PHE A 156 -29.36 11.45 17.96
CA PHE A 156 -29.67 10.03 17.85
C PHE A 156 -30.88 9.70 18.73
N PRO A 157 -32.06 9.44 18.14
CA PRO A 157 -33.28 9.15 18.88
C PRO A 157 -33.49 7.65 19.12
N TYR A 158 -32.50 6.93 19.59
CA TYR A 158 -32.67 5.56 20.09
C TYR A 158 -31.48 5.20 20.99
N PHE A 159 -31.51 5.57 22.23
CA PHE A 159 -31.02 4.83 23.40
C PHE A 159 -31.07 5.78 24.59
N GLY A 160 -32.11 5.60 25.41
CA GLY A 160 -32.27 6.32 26.66
C GLY A 160 -31.28 5.83 27.72
N ILE A 161 -30.11 6.47 27.74
CA ILE A 161 -29.21 6.42 28.91
C ILE A 161 -28.61 7.84 29.02
N SER A 162 -29.18 8.59 29.96
CA SER A 162 -28.58 9.80 30.49
C SER A 162 -27.40 9.41 31.37
N SER A 163 -26.18 9.63 30.92
CA SER A 163 -25.00 9.64 31.78
C SER A 163 -24.00 10.65 31.27
N SER A 164 -23.87 11.72 32.07
CA SER A 164 -22.78 12.69 31.95
C SER A 164 -21.48 12.00 32.30
N PHE A 165 -20.59 11.85 31.28
CA PHE A 165 -19.22 11.41 31.50
C PHE A 165 -18.34 12.62 31.77
N THR A 166 -17.82 12.71 32.98
CA THR A 166 -16.76 13.67 33.34
C THR A 166 -15.42 12.97 33.16
N PHE A 167 -14.65 13.38 32.14
CA PHE A 167 -13.26 12.96 32.03
C PHE A 167 -12.38 13.91 32.85
N ARG A 168 -11.65 13.35 33.82
CA ARG A 168 -10.56 14.02 34.52
C ARG A 168 -9.26 13.46 33.92
N LEU A 169 -8.47 14.33 33.28
CA LEU A 169 -7.08 14.02 32.92
C LEU A 169 -6.20 14.25 34.15
#